data_44994bf70b17d0c7802ca504b34e0976
#
_entry.id   44994bf70b17d0c7802ca504b34e0976
#
_cell.length_a   1.000
_cell.length_b   1.000
_cell.length_c   1.000
_cell.angle_alpha   90.00
_cell.angle_beta   90.00
_cell.angle_gamma   90.00
#
_symmetry.space_group_name_H-M   'P 1'
#
loop_
_entity.id
_entity.type
_entity.pdbx_description
1 polymer ?
#
loop_
_entity_poly.entity_id
_entity_poly.type
_entity_poly.pdbx_seq_one_letter_code
_entity_poly.pdbx_strand_id
1 'polypeptide(L)'
;MTEDNNLGLEFKYLIVNDMDRKFGLWVNTVGYQSIPPDSPYPLKEHPSGYYFNAEKGRVLREYQLVYITKGRGLFSSDSTPERQVCKGRLMVLFPGQWHTYYPLRQTGWTEYYIGFEGPAIDTIVGDAFLSQERQILEVGINEELVSLFSRALEVAEADKIS
;
A
#
# COMPACT_ATOMS: atom_id res chain seq x y z
N MET A 1 19.99 -12.04 -4.40
CA MET A 1 19.57 -11.01 -5.36
C MET A 1 18.46 -11.48 -6.26
N THR A 2 18.70 -12.51 -6.99
CA THR A 2 17.74 -13.04 -7.93
C THR A 2 16.51 -13.67 -7.29
N GLU A 3 16.67 -14.24 -6.10
CA GLU A 3 15.58 -14.90 -5.41
C GLU A 3 14.52 -13.94 -4.89
N ASP A 4 14.95 -12.78 -4.42
CA ASP A 4 14.01 -11.75 -3.96
C ASP A 4 13.17 -11.23 -5.12
N ASN A 5 13.77 -11.09 -6.29
CA ASN A 5 13.04 -10.72 -7.50
C ASN A 5 12.04 -11.80 -7.89
N ASN A 6 12.38 -13.06 -7.65
CA ASN A 6 11.49 -14.18 -7.91
C ASN A 6 10.27 -14.18 -6.99
N LEU A 7 10.42 -13.66 -5.76
CA LEU A 7 9.32 -13.48 -4.83
C LEU A 7 8.53 -12.21 -5.11
N GLY A 8 9.03 -11.36 -6.02
CA GLY A 8 8.35 -10.15 -6.40
C GLY A 8 8.15 -9.18 -5.25
N LEU A 9 9.18 -9.00 -4.43
CA LEU A 9 9.13 -8.08 -3.29
C LEU A 9 10.08 -6.91 -3.51
N GLU A 10 9.54 -5.70 -3.53
CA GLU A 10 10.31 -4.46 -3.55
C GLU A 10 9.64 -3.47 -2.62
N PHE A 11 10.44 -2.75 -1.84
CA PHE A 11 9.92 -1.69 -0.98
C PHE A 11 11.04 -0.71 -0.66
N LYS A 12 10.64 0.53 -0.33
CA LYS A 12 11.56 1.60 0.07
C LYS A 12 10.96 2.39 1.21
N TYR A 13 11.81 2.75 2.17
CA TYR A 13 11.48 3.68 3.24
C TYR A 13 12.25 4.97 2.97
N LEU A 14 11.53 6.07 2.90
CA LEU A 14 12.10 7.35 2.53
C LEU A 14 12.32 8.22 3.77
N ILE A 15 13.39 9.01 3.74
CA ILE A 15 13.70 9.95 4.82
C ILE A 15 13.05 11.28 4.48
N VAL A 16 12.24 11.79 5.41
CA VAL A 16 11.56 13.07 5.25
C VAL A 16 12.51 14.20 5.64
N ASN A 17 12.69 15.17 4.76
CA ASN A 17 13.55 16.33 5.01
C ASN A 17 12.72 17.60 5.25
N ASP A 18 13.40 18.72 5.54
CA ASP A 18 12.72 19.97 5.82
C ASP A 18 11.96 20.55 4.62
N MET A 19 12.46 20.31 3.43
CA MET A 19 11.77 20.76 2.21
C MET A 19 10.47 19.99 2.00
N ASP A 20 10.49 18.70 2.27
CA ASP A 20 9.29 17.86 2.22
C ASP A 20 8.24 18.39 3.18
N ARG A 21 8.66 18.72 4.40
CA ARG A 21 7.75 19.23 5.42
C ARG A 21 7.16 20.58 5.03
N LYS A 22 7.94 21.44 4.40
CA LYS A 22 7.47 22.74 3.88
C LYS A 22 6.47 22.57 2.75
N PHE A 23 6.68 21.57 1.91
CA PHE A 23 5.75 21.26 0.82
C PHE A 23 4.40 20.79 1.38
N GLY A 24 4.39 20.15 2.53
CA GLY A 24 3.17 19.74 3.22
C GLY A 24 2.61 18.39 2.79
N LEU A 25 3.35 17.67 1.97
CA LEU A 25 3.00 16.33 1.51
C LEU A 25 4.27 15.58 1.20
N TRP A 26 4.44 14.40 1.77
CA TRP A 26 5.63 13.59 1.49
C TRP A 26 5.27 12.11 1.51
N VAL A 27 6.10 11.33 0.81
CA VAL A 27 5.97 9.87 0.72
C VAL A 27 6.94 9.24 1.71
N ASN A 28 6.44 8.35 2.55
CA ASN A 28 7.25 7.61 3.54
C ASN A 28 7.72 6.27 2.99
N THR A 29 6.89 5.62 2.20
CA THR A 29 7.20 4.27 1.71
C THR A 29 6.55 4.05 0.36
N VAL A 30 7.17 3.21 -0.43
CA VAL A 30 6.60 2.73 -1.69
C VAL A 30 7.06 1.29 -1.87
N GLY A 31 6.20 0.44 -2.37
CA GLY A 31 6.54 -0.97 -2.48
C GLY A 31 5.68 -1.75 -3.46
N TYR A 32 6.10 -2.97 -3.66
CA TYR A 32 5.49 -3.94 -4.54
C TYR A 32 5.67 -5.33 -3.94
N GLN A 33 4.62 -6.13 -3.93
CA GLN A 33 4.70 -7.54 -3.55
C GLN A 33 3.87 -8.38 -4.49
N SER A 34 4.42 -9.50 -4.91
CA SER A 34 3.66 -10.53 -5.62
C SER A 34 3.66 -11.77 -4.76
N ILE A 35 2.48 -12.16 -4.27
CA ILE A 35 2.29 -13.28 -3.36
C ILE A 35 1.68 -14.42 -4.17
N PRO A 36 2.43 -15.50 -4.44
CA PRO A 36 1.86 -16.64 -5.15
C PRO A 36 0.85 -17.39 -4.30
N PRO A 37 0.01 -18.23 -4.93
CA PRO A 37 -0.89 -19.09 -4.16
C PRO A 37 -0.15 -19.93 -3.12
N ASP A 38 -0.80 -20.18 -2.00
CA ASP A 38 -0.29 -20.99 -0.90
C ASP A 38 0.97 -20.47 -0.21
N SER A 39 1.26 -19.17 -0.35
CA SER A 39 2.38 -18.52 0.31
C SER A 39 1.97 -17.89 1.63
N PRO A 40 2.90 -17.79 2.59
CA PRO A 40 2.61 -17.04 3.83
C PRO A 40 2.47 -15.55 3.53
N TYR A 41 1.65 -14.87 4.32
CA TYR A 41 1.44 -13.45 4.18
C TYR A 41 1.39 -12.79 5.56
N PRO A 42 2.08 -11.65 5.77
CA PRO A 42 3.04 -11.04 4.83
C PRO A 42 4.32 -11.85 4.68
N LEU A 43 5.10 -11.54 3.66
CA LEU A 43 6.38 -12.21 3.44
C LEU A 43 7.34 -11.91 4.60
N LYS A 44 8.12 -12.92 4.98
CA LYS A 44 9.02 -12.82 6.15
C LYS A 44 10.08 -11.74 6.01
N GLU A 45 10.42 -11.38 4.80
CA GLU A 45 11.41 -10.36 4.49
C GLU A 45 10.91 -8.95 4.75
N HIS A 46 9.64 -8.80 5.09
CA HIS A 46 9.07 -7.48 5.37
C HIS A 46 9.72 -6.89 6.62
N PRO A 47 10.21 -5.64 6.57
CA PRO A 47 10.86 -5.02 7.73
C PRO A 47 9.95 -4.95 8.95
N SER A 48 10.54 -5.12 10.13
CA SER A 48 9.80 -5.19 11.39
C SER A 48 8.94 -3.96 11.70
N GLY A 49 9.39 -2.77 11.27
CA GLY A 49 8.62 -1.53 11.50
C GLY A 49 7.30 -1.49 10.75
N TYR A 50 7.17 -2.28 9.72
CA TYR A 50 5.95 -2.41 8.91
C TYR A 50 5.43 -3.83 8.91
N TYR A 51 5.96 -4.67 9.79
CA TYR A 51 5.47 -6.03 9.93
C TYR A 51 3.98 -6.02 10.24
N PHE A 52 3.27 -6.86 9.54
CA PHE A 52 1.83 -6.85 9.55
C PHE A 52 1.32 -8.27 9.75
N ASN A 53 0.57 -8.48 10.83
CA ASN A 53 -0.09 -9.75 11.10
C ASN A 53 -1.55 -9.61 10.67
N ALA A 54 -1.95 -10.32 9.62
CA ALA A 54 -3.28 -10.20 9.04
C ALA A 54 -4.40 -10.59 10.01
N GLU A 55 -4.13 -11.48 10.95
CA GLU A 55 -5.13 -11.86 11.95
C GLU A 55 -5.40 -10.77 12.96
N LYS A 56 -4.35 -10.05 13.36
CA LYS A 56 -4.44 -8.96 14.34
C LYS A 56 -4.76 -7.63 13.71
N GLY A 57 -4.41 -7.45 12.44
CA GLY A 57 -4.49 -6.17 11.78
C GLY A 57 -3.45 -5.20 12.32
N ARG A 58 -3.62 -3.93 11.98
CA ARG A 58 -2.71 -2.88 12.43
C ARG A 58 -3.38 -1.51 12.37
N VAL A 59 -2.70 -0.54 12.98
CA VAL A 59 -3.02 0.89 12.88
C VAL A 59 -1.77 1.59 12.39
N LEU A 60 -1.88 2.31 11.29
CA LEU A 60 -0.77 3.09 10.75
C LEU A 60 -0.92 4.56 11.12
N ARG A 61 0.19 5.30 11.01
CA ARG A 61 0.23 6.74 11.25
C ARG A 61 0.14 7.54 9.96
N GLU A 62 0.12 6.86 8.84
CA GLU A 62 0.11 7.46 7.51
C GLU A 62 -1.07 6.95 6.70
N TYR A 63 -1.39 7.65 5.62
CA TYR A 63 -2.28 7.13 4.60
C TYR A 63 -1.52 6.13 3.74
N GLN A 64 -2.23 5.12 3.23
CA GLN A 64 -1.67 4.27 2.20
C GLN A 64 -2.71 4.01 1.11
N LEU A 65 -2.22 3.91 -0.11
CA LEU A 65 -2.97 3.38 -1.24
C LEU A 65 -2.37 2.02 -1.55
N VAL A 66 -3.21 0.99 -1.63
CA VAL A 66 -2.78 -0.37 -1.95
C VAL A 66 -3.58 -0.84 -3.16
N TYR A 67 -2.89 -1.03 -4.26
CA TYR A 67 -3.50 -1.34 -5.55
C TYR A 67 -3.28 -2.81 -5.90
N ILE A 68 -4.36 -3.55 -6.12
CA ILE A 68 -4.31 -4.97 -6.46
C ILE A 68 -4.41 -5.11 -7.97
N THR A 69 -3.39 -5.67 -8.59
CA THR A 69 -3.34 -5.85 -10.04
C THR A 69 -3.53 -7.29 -10.48
N LYS A 70 -3.50 -8.25 -9.55
CA LYS A 70 -3.63 -9.66 -9.83
C LYS A 70 -4.15 -10.38 -8.60
N GLY A 71 -4.99 -11.38 -8.79
CA GLY A 71 -5.51 -12.18 -7.69
C GLY A 71 -6.63 -11.52 -6.92
N ARG A 72 -6.88 -12.00 -5.71
CA ARG A 72 -7.94 -11.49 -4.84
C ARG A 72 -7.66 -11.82 -3.38
N GLY A 73 -8.35 -11.10 -2.51
CA GLY A 73 -8.21 -11.27 -1.08
C GLY A 73 -9.35 -10.64 -0.31
N LEU A 74 -9.13 -10.39 0.96
CA LEU A 74 -10.13 -9.82 1.85
C LEU A 74 -9.58 -8.55 2.51
N PHE A 75 -10.48 -7.61 2.79
CA PHE A 75 -10.16 -6.36 3.48
C PHE A 75 -11.22 -6.09 4.53
N SER A 76 -10.81 -5.58 5.68
CA SER A 76 -11.74 -5.02 6.68
C SER A 76 -11.07 -3.88 7.44
N SER A 77 -11.90 -2.98 7.98
CA SER A 77 -11.43 -1.89 8.81
C SER A 77 -12.53 -1.53 9.84
N ASP A 78 -12.24 -0.54 10.66
CA ASP A 78 -13.24 -0.04 11.61
C ASP A 78 -14.51 0.47 10.93
N SER A 79 -14.41 0.94 9.70
CA SER A 79 -15.56 1.47 8.96
C SER A 79 -16.03 0.60 7.81
N THR A 80 -15.30 -0.47 7.48
CA THR A 80 -15.62 -1.35 6.36
C THR A 80 -15.67 -2.80 6.86
N PRO A 81 -16.85 -3.42 6.88
CA PRO A 81 -16.95 -4.86 7.19
C PRO A 81 -16.15 -5.68 6.21
N GLU A 82 -15.71 -6.84 6.63
CA GLU A 82 -14.89 -7.71 5.77
C GLU A 82 -15.56 -7.92 4.41
N ARG A 83 -14.81 -7.68 3.35
CA ARG A 83 -15.29 -7.87 1.99
C ARG A 83 -14.15 -8.21 1.05
N GLN A 84 -14.51 -8.83 -0.06
CA GLN A 84 -13.55 -9.28 -1.04
C GLN A 84 -12.97 -8.12 -1.84
N VAL A 85 -11.68 -8.19 -2.12
CA VAL A 85 -10.96 -7.25 -2.97
C VAL A 85 -10.29 -8.06 -4.07
N CYS A 86 -10.43 -7.66 -5.31
CA CYS A 86 -9.82 -8.36 -6.43
C CYS A 86 -9.04 -7.39 -7.32
N LYS A 87 -8.44 -7.93 -8.38
CA LYS A 87 -7.65 -7.12 -9.32
C LYS A 87 -8.47 -5.91 -9.79
N GLY A 88 -7.80 -4.78 -9.91
CA GLY A 88 -8.43 -3.53 -10.32
C GLY A 88 -9.02 -2.73 -9.18
N ARG A 89 -8.84 -3.16 -7.94
CA ARG A 89 -9.31 -2.43 -6.76
C ARG A 89 -8.15 -1.73 -6.09
N LEU A 90 -8.45 -0.54 -5.58
CA LEU A 90 -7.51 0.25 -4.80
C LEU A 90 -8.06 0.37 -3.38
N MET A 91 -7.30 -0.08 -2.40
CA MET A 91 -7.65 0.07 -0.99
C MET A 91 -7.04 1.35 -0.45
N VAL A 92 -7.81 2.13 0.30
CA VAL A 92 -7.35 3.36 0.94
C VAL A 92 -7.28 3.13 2.45
N LEU A 93 -6.09 3.26 3.00
CA LEU A 93 -5.87 3.10 4.44
C LEU A 93 -5.69 4.47 5.07
N PHE A 94 -6.35 4.69 6.22
CA PHE A 94 -6.34 5.98 6.91
C PHE A 94 -5.51 5.93 8.18
N PRO A 95 -4.78 7.00 8.50
CA PRO A 95 -4.02 7.04 9.76
C PRO A 95 -4.95 6.94 10.96
N GLY A 96 -4.52 6.18 11.96
CA GLY A 96 -5.28 6.02 13.19
C GLY A 96 -6.44 5.04 13.12
N GLN A 97 -6.70 4.47 11.96
CA GLN A 97 -7.81 3.54 11.79
C GLN A 97 -7.28 2.10 11.70
N TRP A 98 -7.86 1.21 12.48
CA TRP A 98 -7.54 -0.21 12.40
C TRP A 98 -7.98 -0.78 11.05
N HIS A 99 -7.13 -1.61 10.47
CA HIS A 99 -7.44 -2.35 9.23
C HIS A 99 -6.68 -3.66 9.18
N THR A 100 -7.16 -4.55 8.31
CA THR A 100 -6.43 -5.73 7.92
C THR A 100 -6.79 -6.11 6.49
N TYR A 101 -5.87 -6.78 5.81
CA TYR A 101 -6.10 -7.33 4.48
C TYR A 101 -5.13 -8.50 4.23
N TYR A 102 -5.54 -9.41 3.38
CA TYR A 102 -4.70 -10.55 3.03
C TYR A 102 -5.21 -11.22 1.75
N PRO A 103 -4.30 -11.81 0.96
CA PRO A 103 -4.72 -12.55 -0.24
C PRO A 103 -5.38 -13.88 0.13
N LEU A 104 -6.27 -14.35 -0.74
CA LEU A 104 -6.79 -15.71 -0.63
C LEU A 104 -5.68 -16.70 -1.01
N ARG A 105 -5.60 -17.82 -0.30
CA ARG A 105 -4.56 -18.81 -0.55
C ARG A 105 -4.64 -19.41 -1.95
N GLN A 106 -5.84 -19.54 -2.48
CA GLN A 106 -6.05 -20.13 -3.80
C GLN A 106 -5.47 -19.29 -4.94
N THR A 107 -5.42 -17.99 -4.76
CA THR A 107 -5.03 -17.07 -5.84
C THR A 107 -3.74 -16.32 -5.57
N GLY A 108 -3.43 -16.07 -4.29
CA GLY A 108 -2.45 -15.06 -3.97
C GLY A 108 -2.89 -13.71 -4.51
N TRP A 109 -2.00 -12.74 -4.57
CA TRP A 109 -2.26 -11.45 -5.24
C TRP A 109 -0.96 -10.71 -5.51
N THR A 110 -1.06 -9.70 -6.37
CA THR A 110 0.02 -8.75 -6.62
C THR A 110 -0.47 -7.38 -6.15
N GLU A 111 0.31 -6.73 -5.31
CA GLU A 111 -0.03 -5.42 -4.75
C GLU A 111 1.09 -4.41 -4.97
N TYR A 112 0.69 -3.18 -5.30
CA TYR A 112 1.56 -2.00 -5.26
C TYR A 112 1.05 -1.12 -4.14
N TYR A 113 1.96 -0.50 -3.37
CA TYR A 113 1.51 0.39 -2.31
C TYR A 113 2.40 1.62 -2.20
N ILE A 114 1.80 2.70 -1.69
CA ILE A 114 2.49 3.95 -1.40
C ILE A 114 1.91 4.51 -0.10
N GLY A 115 2.80 4.88 0.81
CA GLY A 115 2.44 5.49 2.09
C GLY A 115 2.86 6.94 2.11
N PHE A 116 1.98 7.82 2.57
CA PHE A 116 2.20 9.25 2.51
C PHE A 116 1.48 9.96 3.66
N GLU A 117 1.94 11.16 3.97
CA GLU A 117 1.31 12.00 4.99
C GLU A 117 1.67 13.47 4.75
N GLY A 118 1.07 14.33 5.55
CA GLY A 118 1.34 15.75 5.51
C GLY A 118 0.05 16.57 5.62
N PRO A 119 0.14 17.82 6.06
CA PRO A 119 -1.05 18.64 6.26
C PRO A 119 -1.87 18.91 4.98
N ALA A 120 -1.23 18.86 3.80
CA ALA A 120 -1.95 19.04 2.54
C ALA A 120 -2.96 17.92 2.26
N ILE A 121 -2.69 16.71 2.75
CA ILE A 121 -3.60 15.57 2.58
C ILE A 121 -4.90 15.79 3.36
N ASP A 122 -4.82 16.40 4.52
CA ASP A 122 -6.01 16.62 5.36
C ASP A 122 -7.04 17.50 4.64
N THR A 123 -6.57 18.44 3.82
CA THR A 123 -7.45 19.28 3.00
C THR A 123 -8.14 18.43 1.92
N ILE A 124 -7.38 17.57 1.25
CA ILE A 124 -7.91 16.70 0.20
C ILE A 124 -8.96 15.74 0.77
N VAL A 125 -8.67 15.15 1.92
CA VAL A 125 -9.59 14.24 2.59
C VAL A 125 -10.83 15.00 3.09
N GLY A 126 -10.62 16.20 3.64
CA GLY A 126 -11.72 17.05 4.10
C GLY A 126 -12.69 17.43 3.00
N ASP A 127 -12.22 17.45 1.75
CA ASP A 127 -13.06 17.74 0.59
C ASP A 127 -13.73 16.45 0.03
N ALA A 128 -13.68 15.36 0.78
CA ALA A 128 -14.32 14.09 0.47
C ALA A 128 -13.74 13.37 -0.77
N PHE A 129 -12.55 13.75 -1.20
CA PHE A 129 -11.87 13.02 -2.26
C PHE A 129 -11.53 11.59 -1.81
N LEU A 130 -11.06 11.44 -0.57
CA LEU A 130 -10.88 10.15 0.07
C LEU A 130 -11.80 10.07 1.27
N SER A 131 -12.50 8.95 1.44
CA SER A 131 -13.48 8.80 2.51
C SER A 131 -13.36 7.44 3.18
N GLN A 132 -13.46 7.42 4.51
CA GLN A 132 -13.50 6.18 5.28
C GLN A 132 -14.73 5.34 4.98
N GLU A 133 -15.78 5.96 4.45
CA GLU A 133 -16.98 5.23 4.04
C GLU A 133 -16.82 4.52 2.70
N ARG A 134 -15.75 4.84 1.98
CA ARG A 134 -15.50 4.30 0.65
C ARG A 134 -14.02 4.01 0.49
N GLN A 135 -13.58 2.96 1.17
CA GLN A 135 -12.16 2.60 1.21
C GLN A 135 -11.71 1.69 0.07
N ILE A 136 -12.64 1.08 -0.64
CA ILE A 136 -12.30 0.23 -1.79
C ILE A 136 -12.81 0.90 -3.04
N LEU A 137 -11.88 1.35 -3.88
CA LEU A 137 -12.19 2.05 -5.12
C LEU A 137 -12.04 1.11 -6.31
N GLU A 138 -13.02 1.11 -7.21
CA GLU A 138 -13.01 0.28 -8.40
C GLU A 138 -12.38 1.06 -9.56
N VAL A 139 -11.06 1.01 -9.66
CA VAL A 139 -10.35 1.77 -10.69
C VAL A 139 -10.02 0.93 -11.93
N GLY A 140 -10.24 -0.38 -11.86
CA GLY A 140 -9.91 -1.29 -12.95
C GLY A 140 -8.40 -1.49 -13.10
N ILE A 141 -8.01 -2.31 -14.08
CA ILE A 141 -6.60 -2.48 -14.41
C ILE A 141 -6.22 -1.32 -15.32
N ASN A 142 -5.32 -0.48 -14.83
CA ASN A 142 -4.91 0.75 -15.51
C ASN A 142 -3.39 0.78 -15.61
N GLU A 143 -2.88 0.64 -16.83
CA GLU A 143 -1.43 0.61 -17.08
C GLU A 143 -0.75 1.90 -16.66
N GLU A 144 -1.42 3.02 -16.80
CA GLU A 144 -0.88 4.30 -16.37
C GLU A 144 -0.68 4.37 -14.87
N LEU A 145 -1.66 3.86 -14.10
CA LEU A 145 -1.54 3.79 -12.65
C LEU A 145 -0.39 2.88 -12.23
N VAL A 146 -0.27 1.71 -12.84
CA VAL A 146 0.88 0.81 -12.61
C VAL A 146 2.19 1.51 -12.92
N SER A 147 2.24 2.23 -14.02
CA SER A 147 3.42 3.00 -14.42
C SER A 147 3.79 4.05 -13.38
N LEU A 148 2.80 4.74 -12.80
CA LEU A 148 3.04 5.73 -11.75
C LEU A 148 3.65 5.10 -10.50
N PHE A 149 3.15 3.94 -10.07
CA PHE A 149 3.74 3.22 -8.95
C PHE A 149 5.18 2.79 -9.26
N SER A 150 5.41 2.26 -10.46
CA SER A 150 6.75 1.82 -10.87
C SER A 150 7.73 2.99 -10.91
N ARG A 151 7.28 4.15 -11.38
CA ARG A 151 8.11 5.36 -11.42
C ARG A 151 8.39 5.87 -10.00
N ALA A 152 7.43 5.77 -9.09
CA ALA A 152 7.66 6.12 -7.70
C ALA A 152 8.74 5.25 -7.08
N LEU A 153 8.73 3.94 -7.38
CA LEU A 153 9.78 3.03 -6.94
C LEU A 153 11.14 3.41 -7.52
N GLU A 154 11.22 3.76 -8.79
CA GLU A 154 12.45 4.20 -9.43
C GLU A 154 13.00 5.47 -8.80
N VAL A 155 12.14 6.45 -8.53
CA VAL A 155 12.54 7.69 -7.88
C VAL A 155 13.07 7.42 -6.47
N ALA A 156 12.39 6.58 -5.71
CA ALA A 156 12.82 6.20 -4.37
C ALA A 156 14.16 5.47 -4.40
N GLU A 157 14.38 4.62 -5.40
CA GLU A 157 15.64 3.91 -5.58
C GLU A 157 16.80 4.88 -5.86
N ALA A 158 16.56 5.88 -6.70
CA ALA A 158 17.55 6.90 -7.01
C ALA A 158 17.87 7.78 -5.80
N ASP A 159 16.88 8.10 -4.99
CA ASP A 159 17.04 8.93 -3.79
C ASP A 159 17.97 8.29 -2.76
N LYS A 160 18.05 6.98 -2.76
CA LYS A 160 18.95 6.23 -1.90
C LYS A 160 20.43 6.59 -2.06
N ILE A 161 20.78 7.14 -3.22
CA ILE A 161 22.17 7.40 -3.58
C ILE A 161 22.61 8.78 -3.11
N SER A 162 21.67 9.64 -2.85
CA SER A 162 21.93 10.96 -2.32
C SER A 162 21.96 10.96 -0.80
#